data_286a67372122d83861d7657fb0eebe0c
#
_entry.id   286a67372122d83861d7657fb0eebe0c
#
_cell.length_a   1.000
_cell.length_b   1.000
_cell.length_c   1.000
_cell.angle_alpha   90.00
_cell.angle_beta   90.00
_cell.angle_gamma   90.00
#
_symmetry.space_group_name_H-M   'P 1'
#
loop_
_entity.id
_entity.type
_entity.pdbx_description
1 polymer ?
#
loop_
_entity_poly.entity_id
_entity_poly.type
_entity_poly.pdbx_seq_one_letter_code
_entity_poly.pdbx_strand_id
1 'polypeptide(L)'
;MVVCTLIVANLSGWFLMNRAKTMLLEQCKQNAGSSAKIAAQRIDGDLLEQLQAGDEGSADYEEILSQLQEFLCGDEIKYIYTMRMNGDTLEFIVDADTEEGAAIGEAYEIYDEIAEAFDGNVTVDSEMTSDEWGDFYSAFAPVYNSAGDIVGIVGVDCSATEIRLQQSALIRKFMLIELAGLAIAVVLSLVISGVLSRSVSAIAGKMSELAKKEGDLTQKITVRSSDEVGNIAGSLNVFLENLREIIKKISECEYKLAGNS
;
A
#
# COMPACT_ATOMS: atom_id res chain seq x y z
N MET A 1 -0.02 26.54 -0.41
CA MET A 1 -1.08 25.55 -0.55
C MET A 1 -0.58 24.26 -1.22
N VAL A 2 -0.04 24.31 -2.46
CA VAL A 2 0.45 23.11 -3.20
C VAL A 2 1.47 22.29 -2.40
N VAL A 3 2.45 22.91 -1.75
CA VAL A 3 3.47 22.22 -0.94
C VAL A 3 2.83 21.45 0.23
N CYS A 4 1.87 22.05 0.93
CA CYS A 4 1.17 21.39 2.03
C CYS A 4 0.35 20.19 1.54
N THR A 5 -0.31 20.32 0.39
CA THR A 5 -1.09 19.23 -0.21
C THR A 5 -0.17 18.06 -0.61
N LEU A 6 1.00 18.34 -1.20
CA LEU A 6 1.99 17.33 -1.54
C LEU A 6 2.57 16.63 -0.31
N ILE A 7 2.85 17.36 0.77
CA ILE A 7 3.33 16.77 2.03
C ILE A 7 2.26 15.82 2.61
N VAL A 8 1.01 16.26 2.67
CA VAL A 8 -0.09 15.44 3.18
C VAL A 8 -0.29 14.19 2.32
N ALA A 9 -0.25 14.31 0.99
CA ALA A 9 -0.40 13.18 0.08
C ALA A 9 0.73 12.16 0.29
N ASN A 10 1.99 12.60 0.39
CA ASN A 10 3.13 11.71 0.62
C ASN A 10 3.07 11.02 1.99
N LEU A 11 2.70 11.74 3.06
CA LEU A 11 2.54 11.15 4.40
C LEU A 11 1.42 10.11 4.43
N SER A 12 0.28 10.43 3.79
CA SER A 12 -0.85 9.51 3.69
C SER A 12 -0.49 8.26 2.87
N GLY A 13 0.22 8.45 1.76
CA GLY A 13 0.70 7.36 0.92
C GLY A 13 1.68 6.45 1.64
N TRP A 14 2.66 7.00 2.36
CA TRP A 14 3.58 6.23 3.18
C TRP A 14 2.86 5.42 4.27
N PHE A 15 1.89 6.04 4.96
CA PHE A 15 1.09 5.36 5.98
C PHE A 15 0.29 4.20 5.38
N LEU A 16 -0.41 4.43 4.27
CA LEU A 16 -1.19 3.40 3.58
C LEU A 16 -0.31 2.25 3.08
N MET A 17 0.89 2.55 2.56
CA MET A 17 1.84 1.54 2.11
C MET A 17 2.32 0.66 3.26
N ASN A 18 2.69 1.25 4.39
CA ASN A 18 3.10 0.47 5.57
C ASN A 18 1.95 -0.42 6.07
N ARG A 19 0.74 0.12 6.08
CA ARG A 19 -0.45 -0.65 6.46
C ARG A 19 -0.69 -1.82 5.51
N ALA A 20 -0.57 -1.60 4.19
CA ALA A 20 -0.74 -2.64 3.18
C ALA A 20 0.29 -3.78 3.32
N LYS A 21 1.56 -3.46 3.62
CA LYS A 21 2.59 -4.47 3.89
C LYS A 21 2.26 -5.34 5.10
N THR A 22 1.86 -4.71 6.20
CA THR A 22 1.47 -5.44 7.41
C THR A 22 0.24 -6.31 7.15
N MET A 23 -0.78 -5.78 6.46
CA MET A 23 -1.98 -6.54 6.13
C MET A 23 -1.69 -7.74 5.25
N LEU A 24 -0.78 -7.62 4.26
CA LEU A 24 -0.37 -8.73 3.40
C LEU A 24 0.30 -9.84 4.22
N LEU A 25 1.21 -9.50 5.12
CA LEU A 25 1.85 -10.48 6.01
C LEU A 25 0.83 -11.16 6.91
N GLU A 26 -0.03 -10.41 7.57
CA GLU A 26 -1.06 -10.96 8.46
C GLU A 26 -2.04 -11.86 7.70
N GLN A 27 -2.39 -11.51 6.47
CA GLN A 27 -3.24 -12.33 5.62
C GLN A 27 -2.56 -13.66 5.26
N CYS A 28 -1.26 -13.65 4.89
CA CYS A 28 -0.51 -14.88 4.65
C CYS A 28 -0.47 -15.77 5.90
N LYS A 29 -0.19 -15.20 7.07
CA LYS A 29 -0.19 -15.92 8.35
C LYS A 29 -1.56 -16.52 8.66
N GLN A 30 -2.64 -15.77 8.47
CA GLN A 30 -4.01 -16.27 8.67
C GLN A 30 -4.38 -17.38 7.70
N ASN A 31 -3.97 -17.28 6.43
CA ASN A 31 -4.18 -18.29 5.42
C ASN A 31 -3.42 -19.58 5.80
N ALA A 32 -2.15 -19.47 6.21
CA ALA A 32 -1.36 -20.62 6.68
C ALA A 32 -2.03 -21.31 7.87
N GLY A 33 -2.43 -20.58 8.90
CA GLY A 33 -3.11 -21.15 10.07
C GLY A 33 -4.44 -21.81 9.73
N SER A 34 -5.21 -21.21 8.81
CA SER A 34 -6.47 -21.79 8.33
C SER A 34 -6.23 -23.05 7.52
N SER A 35 -5.21 -23.06 6.66
CA SER A 35 -4.83 -24.22 5.85
C SER A 35 -4.32 -25.36 6.72
N ALA A 36 -3.43 -25.10 7.69
CA ALA A 36 -2.96 -26.09 8.65
C ALA A 36 -4.13 -26.75 9.40
N LYS A 37 -5.07 -25.92 9.89
CA LYS A 37 -6.26 -26.42 10.58
C LYS A 37 -7.14 -27.28 9.70
N ILE A 38 -7.41 -26.86 8.46
CA ILE A 38 -8.26 -27.62 7.53
C ILE A 38 -7.56 -28.92 7.12
N ALA A 39 -6.25 -28.89 6.84
CA ALA A 39 -5.48 -30.07 6.51
C ALA A 39 -5.46 -31.05 7.67
N ALA A 40 -5.18 -30.59 8.88
CA ALA A 40 -5.19 -31.44 10.09
C ALA A 40 -6.55 -32.11 10.34
N GLN A 41 -7.67 -31.47 9.98
CA GLN A 41 -9.01 -32.04 10.11
C GLN A 41 -9.35 -33.08 9.02
N ARG A 42 -8.62 -33.07 7.89
CA ARG A 42 -8.83 -34.01 6.79
C ARG A 42 -8.00 -35.28 6.91
N ILE A 43 -6.82 -35.15 7.51
CA ILE A 43 -5.91 -36.29 7.70
C ILE A 43 -6.53 -37.26 8.68
N ASP A 44 -6.52 -38.56 8.29
CA ASP A 44 -6.83 -39.64 9.18
C ASP A 44 -5.67 -39.88 10.17
N GLY A 45 -5.88 -39.47 11.44
CA GLY A 45 -4.86 -39.58 12.46
C GLY A 45 -4.53 -41.03 12.83
N ASP A 46 -5.46 -41.95 12.65
CA ASP A 46 -5.20 -43.39 12.90
C ASP A 46 -4.24 -43.99 11.85
N LEU A 47 -4.29 -43.46 10.60
CA LEU A 47 -3.30 -43.81 9.57
C LEU A 47 -1.96 -43.14 9.85
N LEU A 48 -1.97 -41.83 10.17
CA LEU A 48 -0.75 -41.07 10.45
C LEU A 48 0.07 -41.68 11.59
N GLU A 49 -0.60 -42.15 12.65
CA GLU A 49 0.04 -42.73 13.82
C GLU A 49 0.78 -44.02 13.47
N GLN A 50 0.33 -44.79 12.46
CA GLN A 50 0.89 -46.07 12.08
C GLN A 50 2.11 -45.99 11.15
N LEU A 51 2.29 -44.86 10.43
CA LEU A 51 3.39 -44.71 9.49
C LEU A 51 4.74 -44.70 10.18
N GLN A 52 5.70 -45.42 9.60
CA GLN A 52 7.06 -45.58 10.09
C GLN A 52 8.09 -45.40 8.95
N ALA A 53 9.34 -45.17 9.30
CA ALA A 53 10.42 -45.10 8.33
C ALA A 53 10.46 -46.37 7.45
N GLY A 54 10.40 -46.16 6.13
CA GLY A 54 10.30 -47.21 5.14
C GLY A 54 8.89 -47.44 4.58
N ASP A 55 7.88 -46.74 5.09
CA ASP A 55 6.51 -46.78 4.56
C ASP A 55 6.26 -45.76 3.44
N GLU A 56 7.31 -45.03 3.03
CA GLU A 56 7.23 -44.10 1.88
C GLU A 56 6.74 -44.85 0.63
N GLY A 57 5.68 -44.36 0.01
CA GLY A 57 5.02 -45.00 -1.13
C GLY A 57 4.06 -46.13 -0.78
N SER A 58 3.78 -46.38 0.52
CA SER A 58 2.64 -47.24 0.93
C SER A 58 1.30 -46.55 0.58
N ALA A 59 0.22 -47.36 0.54
CA ALA A 59 -1.11 -46.83 0.24
C ALA A 59 -1.55 -45.77 1.28
N ASP A 60 -1.25 -45.97 2.55
CA ASP A 60 -1.59 -45.05 3.65
C ASP A 60 -0.77 -43.76 3.58
N TYR A 61 0.52 -43.86 3.22
CA TYR A 61 1.38 -42.69 2.98
C TYR A 61 0.88 -41.85 1.79
N GLU A 62 0.58 -42.49 0.66
CA GLU A 62 0.11 -41.85 -0.56
C GLU A 62 -1.27 -41.20 -0.36
N GLU A 63 -2.13 -41.77 0.49
CA GLU A 63 -3.41 -41.15 0.84
C GLU A 63 -3.21 -39.80 1.55
N ILE A 64 -2.36 -39.77 2.59
CA ILE A 64 -2.06 -38.54 3.31
C ILE A 64 -1.31 -37.54 2.41
N LEU A 65 -0.31 -38.00 1.64
CA LEU A 65 0.45 -37.20 0.70
C LEU A 65 -0.48 -36.47 -0.31
N SER A 66 -1.43 -37.21 -0.91
CA SER A 66 -2.36 -36.64 -1.87
C SER A 66 -3.27 -35.59 -1.24
N GLN A 67 -3.70 -35.76 0.00
CA GLN A 67 -4.50 -34.79 0.74
C GLN A 67 -3.71 -33.53 1.03
N LEU A 68 -2.42 -33.62 1.40
CA LEU A 68 -1.55 -32.48 1.63
C LEU A 68 -1.27 -31.70 0.32
N GLN A 69 -1.00 -32.41 -0.77
CA GLN A 69 -0.72 -31.81 -2.09
C GLN A 69 -1.87 -30.94 -2.63
N GLU A 70 -3.13 -31.23 -2.25
CA GLU A 70 -4.27 -30.38 -2.61
C GLU A 70 -4.11 -28.94 -2.12
N PHE A 71 -3.38 -28.70 -1.03
CA PHE A 71 -3.14 -27.38 -0.47
C PHE A 71 -2.04 -26.59 -1.17
N LEU A 72 -1.18 -27.26 -1.95
CA LEU A 72 -0.11 -26.62 -2.74
C LEU A 72 -0.64 -25.99 -4.05
N CYS A 73 -1.96 -25.98 -4.27
CA CYS A 73 -2.60 -25.40 -5.45
C CYS A 73 -2.61 -23.85 -5.45
N GLY A 74 -1.49 -23.19 -5.14
CA GLY A 74 -1.37 -21.73 -5.16
C GLY A 74 0.02 -21.28 -4.75
N ASP A 75 0.34 -20.01 -5.02
CA ASP A 75 1.66 -19.43 -4.72
C ASP A 75 1.84 -19.03 -3.25
N GLU A 76 0.81 -19.22 -2.39
CA GLU A 76 0.81 -18.72 -1.02
C GLU A 76 1.47 -19.71 -0.04
N ILE A 77 1.25 -21.02 -0.24
CA ILE A 77 1.82 -22.08 0.58
C ILE A 77 3.03 -22.66 -0.17
N LYS A 78 4.19 -22.65 0.48
CA LYS A 78 5.42 -23.16 -0.09
C LYS A 78 5.61 -24.63 0.26
N TYR A 79 5.42 -24.98 1.55
CA TYR A 79 5.51 -26.35 2.04
C TYR A 79 4.32 -26.67 2.92
N ILE A 80 3.94 -27.95 2.94
CA ILE A 80 2.97 -28.53 3.87
C ILE A 80 3.39 -29.95 4.19
N TYR A 81 3.42 -30.26 5.47
CA TYR A 81 3.95 -31.51 5.98
C TYR A 81 3.26 -31.92 7.29
N THR A 82 3.53 -33.14 7.73
CA THR A 82 3.11 -33.65 9.04
C THR A 82 4.32 -34.00 9.88
N MET A 83 4.20 -33.81 11.19
CA MET A 83 5.22 -34.12 12.17
C MET A 83 4.60 -34.84 13.37
N ARG A 84 5.41 -35.61 14.10
CA ARG A 84 5.02 -36.19 15.39
C ARG A 84 6.17 -36.18 16.38
N MET A 85 5.82 -36.34 17.65
CA MET A 85 6.79 -36.58 18.71
C MET A 85 7.16 -38.07 18.79
N ASN A 86 8.44 -38.38 18.73
CA ASN A 86 8.99 -39.71 19.00
C ASN A 86 9.92 -39.61 20.23
N GLY A 87 9.34 -39.83 21.40
CA GLY A 87 9.99 -39.51 22.67
C GLY A 87 10.18 -37.99 22.81
N ASP A 88 11.42 -37.55 22.93
CA ASP A 88 11.79 -36.12 23.04
C ASP A 88 12.18 -35.50 21.67
N THR A 89 12.06 -36.24 20.58
CA THR A 89 12.45 -35.81 19.24
C THR A 89 11.21 -35.54 18.39
N LEU A 90 11.17 -34.38 17.74
CA LEU A 90 10.19 -34.07 16.71
C LEU A 90 10.69 -34.64 15.38
N GLU A 91 9.86 -35.39 14.66
CA GLU A 91 10.21 -35.99 13.38
C GLU A 91 9.15 -35.72 12.30
N PHE A 92 9.59 -35.62 11.04
CA PHE A 92 8.69 -35.58 9.89
C PHE A 92 8.05 -36.94 9.66
N ILE A 93 6.81 -36.94 9.12
CA ILE A 93 6.11 -38.17 8.73
C ILE A 93 5.79 -38.16 7.24
N VAL A 94 5.01 -37.15 6.76
CA VAL A 94 4.69 -36.98 5.35
C VAL A 94 4.99 -35.57 4.97
N ASP A 95 5.81 -35.38 3.94
CA ASP A 95 6.10 -34.10 3.33
C ASP A 95 5.52 -34.06 1.91
N ALA A 96 4.79 -33.01 1.59
CA ALA A 96 4.18 -32.84 0.28
C ALA A 96 5.16 -32.45 -0.83
N ASP A 97 6.38 -32.00 -0.48
CA ASP A 97 7.48 -31.83 -1.43
C ASP A 97 8.11 -33.18 -1.75
N THR A 98 7.86 -33.66 -2.96
CA THR A 98 8.36 -34.98 -3.42
C THR A 98 9.77 -34.93 -4.04
N GLU A 99 10.33 -33.73 -4.22
CA GLU A 99 11.65 -33.58 -4.83
C GLU A 99 12.75 -33.38 -3.78
N GLU A 100 12.51 -32.50 -2.79
CA GLU A 100 13.48 -32.15 -1.74
C GLU A 100 12.87 -32.25 -0.32
N GLY A 101 11.72 -32.94 -0.17
CA GLY A 101 11.02 -33.07 1.11
C GLY A 101 11.74 -33.96 2.10
N ALA A 102 11.43 -33.77 3.38
CA ALA A 102 11.99 -34.53 4.49
C ALA A 102 11.54 -35.96 4.47
N ALA A 103 12.44 -36.89 4.80
CA ALA A 103 12.12 -38.31 4.95
C ALA A 103 11.39 -38.61 6.27
N ILE A 104 10.65 -39.73 6.31
CA ILE A 104 10.01 -40.16 7.59
C ILE A 104 11.10 -40.42 8.64
N GLY A 105 10.94 -39.78 9.81
CA GLY A 105 11.88 -39.91 10.92
C GLY A 105 13.01 -38.89 10.89
N GLU A 106 13.05 -38.00 9.91
CA GLU A 106 13.98 -36.89 9.91
C GLU A 106 13.65 -35.94 11.05
N ALA A 107 14.67 -35.58 11.84
CA ALA A 107 14.48 -34.79 13.05
C ALA A 107 14.41 -33.29 12.75
N TYR A 108 13.55 -32.58 13.49
CA TYR A 108 13.43 -31.13 13.45
C TYR A 108 13.52 -30.52 14.83
N GLU A 109 13.87 -29.25 14.91
CA GLU A 109 13.99 -28.50 16.18
C GLU A 109 12.60 -28.10 16.71
N ILE A 110 12.39 -28.27 18.02
CA ILE A 110 11.15 -27.89 18.68
C ILE A 110 11.29 -26.44 19.18
N TYR A 111 10.34 -25.60 18.84
CA TYR A 111 10.20 -24.25 19.39
C TYR A 111 8.77 -23.99 19.90
N ASP A 112 8.55 -22.84 20.51
CA ASP A 112 7.34 -22.57 21.30
C ASP A 112 6.04 -22.80 20.54
N GLU A 113 5.91 -22.34 19.29
CA GLU A 113 4.71 -22.49 18.47
C GLU A 113 4.40 -23.94 18.13
N ILE A 114 5.44 -24.76 17.90
CA ILE A 114 5.29 -26.20 17.69
C ILE A 114 4.82 -26.89 18.99
N ALA A 115 5.44 -26.57 20.12
CA ALA A 115 5.05 -27.12 21.41
C ALA A 115 3.60 -26.80 21.76
N GLU A 116 3.15 -25.56 21.53
CA GLU A 116 1.76 -25.16 21.74
C GLU A 116 0.78 -25.89 20.80
N ALA A 117 1.22 -26.30 19.60
CA ALA A 117 0.37 -27.09 18.71
C ALA A 117 0.12 -28.50 19.26
N PHE A 118 1.11 -29.12 19.92
CA PHE A 118 0.93 -30.37 20.64
C PHE A 118 0.08 -30.24 21.92
N ASP A 119 -0.10 -29.03 22.44
CA ASP A 119 -1.07 -28.72 23.50
C ASP A 119 -2.51 -28.56 22.98
N GLY A 120 -2.74 -28.74 21.69
CA GLY A 120 -4.06 -28.71 21.04
C GLY A 120 -4.46 -27.37 20.45
N ASN A 121 -3.52 -26.43 20.35
CA ASN A 121 -3.76 -25.11 19.76
C ASN A 121 -3.42 -25.09 18.27
N VAL A 122 -4.06 -24.20 17.51
CA VAL A 122 -3.56 -23.81 16.18
C VAL A 122 -2.67 -22.60 16.38
N THR A 123 -1.41 -22.74 16.00
CA THR A 123 -0.38 -21.72 16.19
C THR A 123 0.11 -21.15 14.87
N VAL A 124 0.64 -19.95 14.90
CA VAL A 124 1.26 -19.29 13.75
C VAL A 124 2.48 -18.53 14.25
N ASP A 125 3.60 -18.67 13.57
CA ASP A 125 4.83 -18.00 13.93
C ASP A 125 4.64 -16.48 14.12
N SER A 126 5.08 -16.00 15.26
CA SER A 126 5.09 -14.55 15.55
C SER A 126 6.18 -13.84 14.75
N GLU A 127 7.35 -14.45 14.63
CA GLU A 127 8.52 -13.98 13.90
C GLU A 127 8.85 -14.93 12.75
N MET A 128 9.76 -14.50 11.89
CA MET A 128 10.22 -15.29 10.76
C MET A 128 11.21 -16.35 11.26
N THR A 129 10.97 -17.59 10.88
CA THR A 129 11.87 -18.70 11.13
C THR A 129 12.76 -18.94 9.91
N SER A 130 14.03 -19.27 10.13
CA SER A 130 15.02 -19.57 9.08
C SER A 130 15.64 -20.91 9.37
N ASP A 131 15.58 -21.81 8.39
CA ASP A 131 16.16 -23.15 8.42
C ASP A 131 16.90 -23.46 7.11
N GLU A 132 17.25 -24.72 6.88
CA GLU A 132 17.96 -25.17 5.69
C GLU A 132 17.12 -25.09 4.40
N TRP A 133 15.77 -25.04 4.50
CA TRP A 133 14.84 -24.90 3.37
C TRP A 133 14.50 -23.43 3.05
N GLY A 134 14.81 -22.49 3.94
CA GLY A 134 14.61 -21.06 3.67
C GLY A 134 14.16 -20.21 4.84
N ASP A 135 13.49 -19.11 4.48
CA ASP A 135 12.89 -18.15 5.41
C ASP A 135 11.36 -18.25 5.33
N PHE A 136 10.71 -18.58 6.44
CA PHE A 136 9.26 -18.87 6.48
C PHE A 136 8.54 -18.16 7.62
N TYR A 137 7.23 -18.10 7.46
CA TYR A 137 6.26 -17.96 8.54
C TYR A 137 5.42 -19.21 8.55
N SER A 138 5.58 -20.05 9.58
CA SER A 138 4.95 -21.35 9.68
C SER A 138 3.69 -21.29 10.54
N ALA A 139 2.78 -22.21 10.26
CA ALA A 139 1.58 -22.42 11.06
C ALA A 139 1.42 -23.91 11.35
N PHE A 140 1.00 -24.23 12.56
CA PHE A 140 0.85 -25.61 13.01
C PHE A 140 -0.56 -25.86 13.53
N ALA A 141 -1.08 -27.07 13.25
CA ALA A 141 -2.37 -27.52 13.76
C ALA A 141 -2.33 -28.97 14.19
N PRO A 142 -2.95 -29.35 15.32
CA PRO A 142 -2.93 -30.71 15.84
C PRO A 142 -3.79 -31.64 15.00
N VAL A 143 -3.26 -32.86 14.78
CA VAL A 143 -3.96 -34.00 14.16
C VAL A 143 -4.38 -34.98 15.26
N TYR A 144 -5.67 -35.32 15.25
CA TYR A 144 -6.27 -36.23 16.26
C TYR A 144 -6.59 -37.57 15.66
N ASN A 145 -6.35 -38.64 16.42
CA ASN A 145 -6.84 -39.98 16.09
C ASN A 145 -8.31 -40.16 16.49
N SER A 146 -8.87 -41.34 16.21
CA SER A 146 -10.27 -41.65 16.54
C SER A 146 -10.56 -41.68 18.04
N ALA A 147 -9.55 -41.82 18.89
CA ALA A 147 -9.66 -41.76 20.36
C ALA A 147 -9.67 -40.31 20.89
N GLY A 148 -9.32 -39.32 20.06
CA GLY A 148 -9.20 -37.93 20.44
C GLY A 148 -7.83 -37.54 20.98
N ASP A 149 -6.83 -38.41 20.83
CA ASP A 149 -5.46 -38.12 21.20
C ASP A 149 -4.72 -37.41 20.06
N ILE A 150 -3.81 -36.50 20.39
CA ILE A 150 -2.98 -35.80 19.39
C ILE A 150 -1.84 -36.76 18.99
N VAL A 151 -1.84 -37.18 17.73
CA VAL A 151 -0.87 -38.13 17.16
C VAL A 151 0.19 -37.46 16.29
N GLY A 152 -0.01 -36.19 15.97
CA GLY A 152 0.91 -35.36 15.19
C GLY A 152 0.37 -33.95 14.99
N ILE A 153 1.09 -33.20 14.20
CA ILE A 153 0.70 -31.85 13.76
C ILE A 153 0.84 -31.75 12.25
N VAL A 154 0.08 -30.86 11.62
CA VAL A 154 0.33 -30.36 10.26
C VAL A 154 1.09 -29.07 10.38
N GLY A 155 2.22 -28.94 9.67
CA GLY A 155 2.93 -27.69 9.42
C GLY A 155 2.63 -27.14 8.03
N VAL A 156 2.48 -25.83 7.93
CA VAL A 156 2.26 -25.10 6.67
C VAL A 156 3.17 -23.89 6.64
N ASP A 157 4.01 -23.80 5.62
CA ASP A 157 5.00 -22.74 5.47
C ASP A 157 4.64 -21.75 4.36
N CYS A 158 4.59 -20.46 4.71
CA CYS A 158 4.53 -19.36 3.78
C CYS A 158 5.92 -18.77 3.56
N SER A 159 6.41 -18.74 2.32
CA SER A 159 7.73 -18.18 2.01
C SER A 159 7.81 -16.68 2.30
N ALA A 160 8.72 -16.29 3.22
CA ALA A 160 9.01 -14.90 3.50
C ALA A 160 9.60 -14.18 2.28
N THR A 161 10.29 -14.92 1.39
CA THR A 161 10.81 -14.38 0.14
C THR A 161 9.68 -13.99 -0.81
N GLU A 162 8.67 -14.85 -0.96
CA GLU A 162 7.49 -14.59 -1.80
C GLU A 162 6.70 -13.39 -1.29
N ILE A 163 6.48 -13.31 0.02
CA ILE A 163 5.85 -12.16 0.67
C ILE A 163 6.65 -10.87 0.37
N ARG A 164 7.99 -10.89 0.47
CA ARG A 164 8.85 -9.75 0.14
C ARG A 164 8.76 -9.35 -1.34
N LEU A 165 8.66 -10.31 -2.26
CA LEU A 165 8.48 -10.04 -3.70
C LEU A 165 7.14 -9.36 -3.97
N GLN A 166 6.06 -9.85 -3.39
CA GLN A 166 4.73 -9.24 -3.50
C GLN A 166 4.71 -7.83 -2.91
N GLN A 167 5.31 -7.63 -1.73
CA GLN A 167 5.46 -6.30 -1.12
C GLN A 167 6.26 -5.34 -2.01
N SER A 168 7.36 -5.81 -2.61
CA SER A 168 8.19 -4.99 -3.51
C SER A 168 7.45 -4.60 -4.79
N ALA A 169 6.60 -5.47 -5.32
CA ALA A 169 5.74 -5.19 -6.46
C ALA A 169 4.69 -4.12 -6.14
N LEU A 170 4.09 -4.16 -4.94
CA LEU A 170 3.19 -3.12 -4.45
C LEU A 170 3.90 -1.77 -4.32
N ILE A 171 5.11 -1.75 -3.74
CA ILE A 171 5.92 -0.53 -3.60
C ILE A 171 6.19 0.08 -4.97
N ARG A 172 6.61 -0.71 -5.97
CA ARG A 172 6.88 -0.20 -7.33
C ARG A 172 5.65 0.43 -7.96
N LYS A 173 4.49 -0.23 -7.86
CA LYS A 173 3.22 0.30 -8.38
C LYS A 173 2.86 1.62 -7.69
N PHE A 174 3.00 1.68 -6.38
CA PHE A 174 2.75 2.88 -5.60
C PHE A 174 3.68 4.03 -6.01
N MET A 175 4.99 3.79 -6.11
CA MET A 175 5.97 4.79 -6.54
C MET A 175 5.67 5.35 -7.93
N LEU A 176 5.20 4.52 -8.87
CA LEU A 176 4.78 4.99 -10.20
C LEU A 176 3.57 5.91 -10.14
N ILE A 177 2.57 5.58 -9.31
CA ILE A 177 1.37 6.40 -9.11
C ILE A 177 1.75 7.75 -8.49
N GLU A 178 2.58 7.75 -7.46
CA GLU A 178 3.07 8.97 -6.80
C GLU A 178 3.87 9.87 -7.77
N LEU A 179 4.75 9.28 -8.58
CA LEU A 179 5.53 10.02 -9.57
C LEU A 179 4.62 10.65 -10.64
N ALA A 180 3.62 9.92 -11.12
CA ALA A 180 2.64 10.45 -12.06
C ALA A 180 1.81 11.59 -11.45
N GLY A 181 1.35 11.42 -10.21
CA GLY A 181 0.64 12.45 -9.45
C GLY A 181 1.47 13.71 -9.25
N LEU A 182 2.74 13.57 -8.91
CA LEU A 182 3.68 14.68 -8.77
C LEU A 182 3.87 15.43 -10.10
N ALA A 183 4.05 14.71 -11.20
CA ALA A 183 4.19 15.31 -12.54
C ALA A 183 2.95 16.12 -12.91
N ILE A 184 1.75 15.59 -12.70
CA ILE A 184 0.48 16.30 -12.94
C ILE A 184 0.39 17.55 -12.06
N ALA A 185 0.72 17.45 -10.76
CA ALA A 185 0.69 18.58 -9.84
C ALA A 185 1.65 19.71 -10.25
N VAL A 186 2.84 19.37 -10.73
CA VAL A 186 3.82 20.34 -11.26
C VAL A 186 3.27 21.05 -12.50
N VAL A 187 2.73 20.29 -13.46
CA VAL A 187 2.15 20.87 -14.69
C VAL A 187 1.01 21.81 -14.35
N LEU A 188 0.06 21.39 -13.51
CA LEU A 188 -1.06 22.23 -13.08
C LEU A 188 -0.58 23.49 -12.35
N SER A 189 0.42 23.38 -11.48
CA SER A 189 1.02 24.50 -10.77
C SER A 189 1.63 25.52 -11.72
N LEU A 190 2.37 25.06 -12.74
CA LEU A 190 2.97 25.95 -13.75
C LEU A 190 1.90 26.64 -14.60
N VAL A 191 0.84 25.94 -14.99
CA VAL A 191 -0.27 26.52 -15.76
C VAL A 191 -0.99 27.60 -14.94
N ILE A 192 -1.39 27.28 -13.70
CA ILE A 192 -2.10 28.23 -12.81
C ILE A 192 -1.21 29.45 -12.51
N SER A 193 0.06 29.20 -12.16
CA SER A 193 1.02 30.29 -11.89
C SER A 193 1.22 31.19 -13.11
N GLY A 194 1.31 30.63 -14.31
CA GLY A 194 1.45 31.39 -15.55
C GLY A 194 0.24 32.24 -15.87
N VAL A 195 -0.97 31.71 -15.68
CA VAL A 195 -2.22 32.49 -15.91
C VAL A 195 -2.32 33.63 -14.89
N LEU A 196 -2.12 33.33 -13.60
CA LEU A 196 -2.20 34.32 -12.53
C LEU A 196 -1.14 35.44 -12.69
N SER A 197 0.10 35.07 -12.94
CA SER A 197 1.22 35.99 -13.13
C SER A 197 0.98 36.94 -14.32
N ARG A 198 0.47 36.43 -15.45
CA ARG A 198 0.14 37.25 -16.63
C ARG A 198 -0.96 38.27 -16.31
N SER A 199 -2.00 37.86 -15.64
CA SER A 199 -3.13 38.72 -15.27
C SER A 199 -2.71 39.84 -14.31
N VAL A 200 -1.94 39.50 -13.27
CA VAL A 200 -1.42 40.49 -12.31
C VAL A 200 -0.41 41.44 -12.96
N SER A 201 0.50 40.92 -13.82
CA SER A 201 1.47 41.74 -14.54
C SER A 201 0.80 42.69 -15.51
N ALA A 202 -0.31 42.30 -16.16
CA ALA A 202 -1.07 43.22 -17.04
C ALA A 202 -1.67 44.39 -16.26
N ILE A 203 -2.24 44.14 -15.06
CA ILE A 203 -2.75 45.21 -14.20
C ILE A 203 -1.61 46.11 -13.73
N ALA A 204 -0.51 45.54 -13.22
CA ALA A 204 0.64 46.29 -12.73
C ALA A 204 1.28 47.16 -13.84
N GLY A 205 1.41 46.59 -15.06
CA GLY A 205 1.92 47.32 -16.23
C GLY A 205 1.07 48.52 -16.59
N LYS A 206 -0.26 48.37 -16.64
CA LYS A 206 -1.17 49.49 -16.92
C LYS A 206 -1.14 50.55 -15.84
N MET A 207 -1.07 50.15 -14.57
CA MET A 207 -0.92 51.12 -13.47
C MET A 207 0.41 51.88 -13.56
N SER A 208 1.51 51.20 -13.93
CA SER A 208 2.81 51.85 -14.14
C SER A 208 2.80 52.81 -15.33
N GLU A 209 2.11 52.51 -16.43
CA GLU A 209 1.92 53.41 -17.56
C GLU A 209 1.15 54.68 -17.16
N LEU A 210 0.06 54.53 -16.40
CA LEU A 210 -0.73 55.63 -15.85
C LEU A 210 0.09 56.54 -14.92
N ALA A 211 1.01 55.96 -14.15
CA ALA A 211 1.85 56.71 -13.23
C ALA A 211 3.01 57.46 -13.91
N LYS A 212 3.47 56.99 -15.07
CA LYS A 212 4.67 57.56 -15.77
C LYS A 212 4.37 58.50 -16.93
N LYS A 213 3.23 58.36 -17.58
CA LYS A 213 2.80 59.21 -18.69
C LYS A 213 1.69 60.11 -18.20
N GLU A 214 1.66 61.32 -18.71
CA GLU A 214 0.65 62.40 -18.46
C GLU A 214 -0.82 61.89 -18.50
N GLY A 215 -1.08 60.80 -17.69
CA GLY A 215 -2.38 60.30 -17.32
C GLY A 215 -3.38 60.06 -18.44
N ASP A 216 -3.03 59.25 -19.47
CA ASP A 216 -4.05 58.81 -20.43
C ASP A 216 -5.06 57.86 -19.74
N LEU A 217 -6.05 58.49 -19.12
CA LEU A 217 -7.15 57.83 -18.43
C LEU A 217 -8.16 57.16 -19.40
N THR A 218 -7.91 57.22 -20.73
CA THR A 218 -8.85 56.65 -21.72
C THR A 218 -8.70 55.14 -21.89
N GLN A 219 -7.58 54.55 -21.47
CA GLN A 219 -7.29 53.15 -21.64
C GLN A 219 -7.94 52.31 -20.56
N LYS A 220 -8.70 51.29 -20.99
CA LYS A 220 -9.30 50.28 -20.07
C LYS A 220 -8.33 49.15 -19.80
N ILE A 221 -8.34 48.68 -18.55
CA ILE A 221 -7.63 47.47 -18.13
C ILE A 221 -8.49 46.28 -18.49
N THR A 222 -8.01 45.45 -19.47
CA THR A 222 -8.73 44.28 -19.91
C THR A 222 -8.01 43.02 -19.37
N VAL A 223 -8.62 42.32 -18.44
CA VAL A 223 -8.16 41.04 -17.91
C VAL A 223 -9.25 40.00 -18.16
N ARG A 224 -8.86 38.88 -18.79
CA ARG A 224 -9.79 37.76 -19.03
C ARG A 224 -9.76 36.84 -17.81
N SER A 225 -10.30 37.27 -16.70
CA SER A 225 -10.48 36.47 -15.51
C SER A 225 -11.81 36.82 -14.85
N SER A 226 -12.52 35.82 -14.35
CA SER A 226 -13.78 35.98 -13.62
C SER A 226 -13.61 35.75 -12.11
N ASP A 227 -12.37 35.78 -11.64
CA ASP A 227 -11.95 35.63 -10.23
C ASP A 227 -11.67 36.98 -9.56
N GLU A 228 -10.99 36.96 -8.41
CA GLU A 228 -10.59 38.14 -7.66
C GLU A 228 -9.75 39.12 -8.49
N VAL A 229 -8.94 38.60 -9.42
CA VAL A 229 -8.11 39.44 -10.31
C VAL A 229 -8.97 40.16 -11.31
N GLY A 230 -10.01 39.54 -11.83
CA GLY A 230 -11.03 40.20 -12.67
C GLY A 230 -11.81 41.30 -11.93
N ASN A 231 -12.17 41.03 -10.67
CA ASN A 231 -12.81 42.00 -9.79
C ASN A 231 -11.91 43.22 -9.52
N ILE A 232 -10.62 42.98 -9.26
CA ILE A 232 -9.63 44.09 -9.10
C ILE A 232 -9.56 44.95 -10.38
N ALA A 233 -9.46 44.29 -11.54
CA ALA A 233 -9.41 45.00 -12.83
C ALA A 233 -10.70 45.84 -13.08
N GLY A 234 -11.86 45.28 -12.74
CA GLY A 234 -13.15 45.95 -12.81
C GLY A 234 -13.22 47.19 -11.91
N SER A 235 -12.87 47.03 -10.63
CA SER A 235 -12.84 48.12 -9.66
C SER A 235 -11.87 49.24 -10.06
N LEU A 236 -10.73 48.87 -10.64
CA LEU A 236 -9.73 49.82 -11.13
C LEU A 236 -10.25 50.59 -12.34
N ASN A 237 -10.98 49.97 -13.25
CA ASN A 237 -11.63 50.66 -14.37
C ASN A 237 -12.68 51.68 -13.89
N VAL A 238 -13.48 51.33 -12.88
CA VAL A 238 -14.44 52.28 -12.27
C VAL A 238 -13.71 53.46 -11.61
N PHE A 239 -12.62 53.19 -10.91
CA PHE A 239 -11.80 54.27 -10.32
C PHE A 239 -11.23 55.23 -11.38
N LEU A 240 -10.71 54.70 -12.50
CA LEU A 240 -10.20 55.49 -13.61
C LEU A 240 -11.30 56.33 -14.26
N GLU A 241 -12.49 55.81 -14.43
CA GLU A 241 -13.64 56.57 -14.97
C GLU A 241 -14.05 57.74 -14.05
N ASN A 242 -14.10 57.47 -12.73
CA ASN A 242 -14.39 58.53 -11.75
C ASN A 242 -13.32 59.64 -11.78
N LEU A 243 -12.03 59.30 -11.88
CA LEU A 243 -10.95 60.29 -12.04
C LEU A 243 -11.13 61.10 -13.31
N ARG A 244 -11.48 60.48 -14.43
CA ARG A 244 -11.72 61.14 -15.73
C ARG A 244 -12.86 62.13 -15.63
N GLU A 245 -13.96 61.74 -14.98
CA GLU A 245 -15.08 62.69 -14.75
C GLU A 245 -14.69 63.91 -13.91
N ILE A 246 -13.88 63.73 -12.87
CA ILE A 246 -13.39 64.83 -12.01
C ILE A 246 -12.53 65.75 -12.81
N ILE A 247 -11.57 65.28 -13.60
CA ILE A 247 -10.68 66.08 -14.42
C ILE A 247 -11.48 66.83 -15.46
N LYS A 248 -12.49 66.25 -16.10
CA LYS A 248 -13.38 66.89 -17.05
C LYS A 248 -14.15 68.04 -16.39
N LYS A 249 -14.71 67.89 -15.21
CA LYS A 249 -15.40 68.93 -14.44
C LYS A 249 -14.47 70.10 -14.08
N ILE A 250 -13.22 69.76 -13.70
CA ILE A 250 -12.21 70.80 -13.40
C ILE A 250 -11.92 71.62 -14.68
N SER A 251 -11.64 71.01 -15.81
CA SER A 251 -11.38 71.64 -17.09
C SER A 251 -12.56 72.47 -17.57
N GLU A 252 -13.81 72.01 -17.39
CA GLU A 252 -15.01 72.80 -17.71
C GLU A 252 -15.18 74.07 -16.81
N CYS A 253 -14.81 73.91 -15.51
CA CYS A 253 -14.79 75.07 -14.59
C CYS A 253 -13.73 76.13 -14.97
N GLU A 254 -12.52 75.68 -15.32
CA GLU A 254 -11.44 76.60 -15.77
C GLU A 254 -11.84 77.33 -17.04
N TYR A 255 -12.46 76.65 -18.01
CA TYR A 255 -12.93 77.26 -19.24
C TYR A 255 -14.01 78.33 -18.99
N LYS A 256 -14.95 78.07 -18.07
CA LYS A 256 -15.97 79.04 -17.67
C LYS A 256 -15.40 80.25 -16.94
N LEU A 257 -14.36 80.10 -16.13
CA LEU A 257 -13.67 81.19 -15.45
C LEU A 257 -12.85 82.08 -16.42
N ALA A 258 -12.18 81.45 -17.40
CA ALA A 258 -11.40 82.14 -18.42
C ALA A 258 -12.27 82.89 -19.45
N GLY A 259 -13.52 82.43 -19.64
CA GLY A 259 -14.48 83.13 -20.56
C GLY A 259 -15.25 84.29 -19.93
N ASN A 260 -15.16 84.50 -18.60
CA ASN A 260 -15.84 85.60 -17.85
C ASN A 260 -14.89 86.72 -17.42
N SER A 261 -13.61 86.70 -17.84
CA SER A 261 -12.62 87.78 -17.66
C SER A 261 -12.30 88.40 -19.01
#